data_1742cd953decd16f4a4e7cc43fcaaef7
#
_entry.id   1742cd953decd16f4a4e7cc43fcaaef7
#
_cell.length_a   1.000
_cell.length_b   1.000
_cell.length_c   1.000
_cell.angle_alpha   90.00
_cell.angle_beta   90.00
_cell.angle_gamma   90.00
#
_symmetry.space_group_name_H-M   'P 1'
#
loop_
_entity.id
_entity.type
_entity.pdbx_description
1 polymer ?
#
loop_
_entity_poly.entity_id
_entity_poly.type
_entity_poly.pdbx_seq_one_letter_code
_entity_poly.pdbx_strand_id
1 'polypeptide(L)'
;MESQRVVVVVEDAAAARAALQWAVGNFIRAGDSITLLHVCPPARSRRKRRRLRLGGFQLALAFKDLCNGIAEAKVEIVVMEGELGETVVATVNQLGATTLVVGLHDKSFLYRAPSPYTRVKSLGCRVLAVRQHATARDGFLNADLTQIETISLQ
;
A
#
# COMPACT_ATOMS: atom_id res chain seq x y z
N MET A 1 3.54 -9.61 23.02
CA MET A 1 2.85 -9.22 21.81
C MET A 1 3.77 -9.31 20.63
N GLU A 2 3.36 -10.04 19.64
CA GLU A 2 4.15 -10.17 18.45
C GLU A 2 4.06 -8.90 17.62
N SER A 3 5.17 -8.48 17.07
CA SER A 3 5.20 -7.35 16.18
C SER A 3 4.60 -7.75 14.84
N GLN A 4 3.95 -6.80 14.19
CA GLN A 4 3.34 -7.01 12.89
C GLN A 4 4.34 -6.80 11.77
N ARG A 5 4.11 -7.47 10.66
CA ARG A 5 4.83 -7.22 9.41
C ARG A 5 3.82 -6.64 8.44
N VAL A 6 3.91 -5.36 8.21
CA VAL A 6 2.94 -4.62 7.41
C VAL A 6 3.56 -4.29 6.06
N VAL A 7 2.88 -4.66 4.99
CA VAL A 7 3.25 -4.24 3.64
C VAL A 7 2.27 -3.16 3.20
N VAL A 8 2.80 -2.03 2.76
CA VAL A 8 1.99 -0.92 2.25
C VAL A 8 2.28 -0.79 0.77
N VAL A 9 1.23 -0.81 -0.05
CA VAL A 9 1.40 -0.61 -1.49
C VAL A 9 1.53 0.88 -1.76
N VAL A 10 2.67 1.26 -2.30
CA VAL A 10 2.99 2.65 -2.61
C VAL A 10 2.57 2.95 -4.04
N GLU A 11 1.59 3.82 -4.19
CA GLU A 11 1.09 4.25 -5.48
C GLU A 11 0.98 5.76 -5.49
N ASP A 12 1.14 6.38 -6.66
CA ASP A 12 0.98 7.81 -6.79
C ASP A 12 -0.51 8.15 -6.86
N ALA A 13 -1.16 8.03 -5.73
CA ALA A 13 -2.59 8.26 -5.59
C ALA A 13 -2.88 8.75 -4.18
N ALA A 14 -3.83 9.67 -4.07
CA ALA A 14 -4.24 10.21 -2.77
C ALA A 14 -4.75 9.12 -1.84
N ALA A 15 -5.46 8.12 -2.40
CA ALA A 15 -5.97 7.01 -1.62
C ALA A 15 -4.85 6.19 -0.97
N ALA A 16 -3.73 6.00 -1.67
CA ALA A 16 -2.60 5.26 -1.12
C ALA A 16 -1.95 6.02 0.04
N ARG A 17 -1.80 7.34 -0.10
CA ARG A 17 -1.28 8.18 0.98
C ARG A 17 -2.20 8.18 2.19
N ALA A 18 -3.51 8.29 1.94
CA ALA A 18 -4.51 8.25 3.01
C ALA A 18 -4.49 6.91 3.75
N ALA A 19 -4.29 5.82 3.00
CA ALA A 19 -4.20 4.49 3.59
C ALA A 19 -3.03 4.38 4.56
N LEU A 20 -1.86 4.86 4.14
CA LEU A 20 -0.69 4.83 5.02
C LEU A 20 -0.89 5.75 6.23
N GLN A 21 -1.40 6.95 6.02
CA GLN A 21 -1.65 7.88 7.12
C GLN A 21 -2.61 7.30 8.15
N TRP A 22 -3.67 6.65 7.66
CA TRP A 22 -4.61 6.01 8.56
C TRP A 22 -3.94 4.87 9.36
N ALA A 23 -3.16 4.04 8.66
CA ALA A 23 -2.48 2.91 9.30
C ALA A 23 -1.49 3.40 10.36
N VAL A 24 -0.74 4.45 10.06
CA VAL A 24 0.21 5.06 11.00
C VAL A 24 -0.50 5.59 12.24
N GLY A 25 -1.64 6.22 12.06
CA GLY A 25 -2.37 6.83 13.17
C GLY A 25 -3.20 5.85 13.99
N ASN A 26 -3.58 4.70 13.43
CA ASN A 26 -4.59 3.84 14.05
C ASN A 26 -4.23 2.36 14.16
N PHE A 27 -3.26 1.88 13.42
CA PHE A 27 -3.03 0.46 13.29
C PHE A 27 -1.59 0.03 13.62
N ILE A 28 -0.60 0.72 13.05
CA ILE A 28 0.81 0.35 13.20
C ILE A 28 1.31 0.81 14.56
N ARG A 29 2.06 -0.07 15.22
CA ARG A 29 2.56 0.19 16.57
C ARG A 29 4.08 0.25 16.58
N ALA A 30 4.62 0.77 17.68
CA ALA A 30 6.06 0.75 17.90
C ALA A 30 6.57 -0.71 17.84
N GLY A 31 7.68 -0.90 17.17
CA GLY A 31 8.27 -2.23 17.01
C GLY A 31 7.76 -3.02 15.81
N ASP A 32 6.75 -2.54 15.10
CA ASP A 32 6.27 -3.20 13.90
C ASP A 32 7.24 -2.94 12.73
N SER A 33 7.26 -3.87 11.78
CA SER A 33 8.00 -3.71 10.53
C SER A 33 7.06 -3.22 9.44
N ILE A 34 7.49 -2.23 8.68
CA ILE A 34 6.75 -1.69 7.56
C ILE A 34 7.58 -1.85 6.30
N THR A 35 7.02 -2.48 5.29
CA THR A 35 7.63 -2.55 3.97
C THR A 35 6.81 -1.69 3.03
N LEU A 36 7.43 -0.67 2.47
CA LEU A 36 6.81 0.20 1.47
C LEU A 36 7.14 -0.41 0.11
N LEU A 37 6.14 -1.02 -0.50
CA LEU A 37 6.30 -1.75 -1.76
C LEU A 37 5.78 -0.93 -2.92
N HIS A 38 6.66 -0.63 -3.86
CA HIS A 38 6.27 -0.01 -5.13
C HIS A 38 6.54 -0.99 -6.26
N VAL A 39 5.56 -1.19 -7.14
CA VAL A 39 5.68 -2.08 -8.29
C VAL A 39 5.69 -1.24 -9.55
N CYS A 40 6.78 -1.33 -10.30
CA CYS A 40 6.93 -0.67 -11.58
C CYS A 40 6.40 -1.56 -12.69
N PRO A 41 5.73 -1.00 -13.69
CA PRO A 41 5.36 -1.81 -14.86
C PRO A 41 6.60 -2.26 -15.60
N PRO A 42 6.54 -3.42 -16.29
CA PRO A 42 7.67 -3.88 -17.07
C PRO A 42 8.01 -2.90 -18.19
N ALA A 43 9.29 -2.72 -18.44
CA ALA A 43 9.76 -1.85 -19.51
C ALA A 43 10.87 -2.54 -20.29
N ARG A 44 10.87 -2.39 -21.61
CA ARG A 44 11.85 -3.01 -22.48
C ARG A 44 13.20 -2.27 -22.46
N SER A 45 13.13 -0.93 -22.41
CA SER A 45 14.32 -0.09 -22.44
C SER A 45 14.95 -0.02 -21.06
N ARG A 46 16.27 -0.15 -21.00
CA ARG A 46 17.02 0.03 -19.75
C ARG A 46 16.83 1.43 -19.18
N ARG A 47 16.81 2.43 -20.07
CA ARG A 47 16.65 3.83 -19.65
C ARG A 47 15.28 4.03 -19.00
N LYS A 48 14.23 3.49 -19.61
CA LYS A 48 12.88 3.60 -19.04
C LYS A 48 12.77 2.84 -17.74
N ARG A 49 13.34 1.64 -17.68
CA ARG A 49 13.31 0.82 -16.47
C ARG A 49 14.00 1.52 -15.31
N ARG A 50 15.18 2.10 -15.56
CA ARG A 50 15.91 2.84 -14.54
C ARG A 50 15.13 4.06 -14.06
N ARG A 51 14.52 4.79 -14.99
CA ARG A 51 13.71 5.97 -14.65
C ARG A 51 12.52 5.61 -13.79
N LEU A 52 11.82 4.52 -14.15
CA LEU A 52 10.67 4.05 -13.37
C LEU A 52 11.08 3.61 -11.96
N ARG A 53 12.20 2.93 -11.84
CA ARG A 53 12.70 2.50 -10.54
C ARG A 53 13.08 3.70 -9.67
N LEU A 54 13.75 4.67 -10.25
CA LEU A 54 14.13 5.87 -9.52
C LEU A 54 12.90 6.65 -9.07
N GLY A 55 11.92 6.83 -9.96
CA GLY A 55 10.67 7.50 -9.62
C GLY A 55 9.91 6.77 -8.53
N GLY A 56 9.87 5.44 -8.61
CA GLY A 56 9.23 4.62 -7.58
C GLY A 56 9.92 4.72 -6.23
N PHE A 57 11.25 4.73 -6.24
CA PHE A 57 12.01 4.89 -5.00
C PHE A 57 11.77 6.27 -4.38
N GLN A 58 11.75 7.31 -5.20
CA GLN A 58 11.48 8.67 -4.72
C GLN A 58 10.08 8.78 -4.11
N LEU A 59 9.09 8.16 -4.75
CA LEU A 59 7.73 8.12 -4.22
C LEU A 59 7.69 7.38 -2.88
N ALA A 60 8.38 6.26 -2.78
CA ALA A 60 8.44 5.50 -1.55
C ALA A 60 9.13 6.28 -0.43
N LEU A 61 10.14 7.09 -0.75
CA LEU A 61 10.76 7.96 0.24
C LEU A 61 9.78 8.99 0.80
N ALA A 62 8.92 9.54 -0.07
CA ALA A 62 7.88 10.45 0.39
C ALA A 62 6.89 9.74 1.33
N PHE A 63 6.55 8.49 1.02
CA PHE A 63 5.71 7.68 1.91
C PHE A 63 6.41 7.38 3.22
N LYS A 64 7.72 7.15 3.19
CA LYS A 64 8.49 6.90 4.40
C LYS A 64 8.41 8.07 5.37
N ASP A 65 8.37 9.28 4.85
CA ASP A 65 8.25 10.47 5.70
C ASP A 65 6.93 10.47 6.48
N LEU A 66 5.89 9.83 5.96
CA LEU A 66 4.62 9.71 6.67
C LEU A 66 4.69 8.77 7.86
N CYS A 67 5.75 7.97 7.95
CA CYS A 67 5.95 7.02 9.04
C CYS A 67 6.73 7.61 10.22
N ASN A 68 7.16 8.84 10.14
CA ASN A 68 8.02 9.45 11.15
C ASN A 68 7.37 9.56 12.54
N GLY A 69 6.06 9.44 12.62
CA GLY A 69 5.36 9.51 13.89
C GLY A 69 5.40 8.20 14.69
N ILE A 70 5.98 7.13 14.15
CA ILE A 70 5.99 5.84 14.83
C ILE A 70 7.39 5.60 15.39
N ALA A 71 7.46 5.54 16.72
CA ALA A 71 8.72 5.24 17.40
C ALA A 71 9.13 3.79 17.16
N GLU A 72 10.41 3.57 16.90
CA GLU A 72 11.00 2.24 16.77
C GLU A 72 10.45 1.39 15.63
N ALA A 73 9.75 1.99 14.68
CA ALA A 73 9.30 1.26 13.51
C ALA A 73 10.46 1.02 12.56
N LYS A 74 10.54 -0.18 12.03
CA LYS A 74 11.50 -0.50 10.98
C LYS A 74 10.82 -0.31 9.65
N VAL A 75 11.32 0.62 8.85
CA VAL A 75 10.72 0.93 7.54
C VAL A 75 11.71 0.57 6.44
N GLU A 76 11.29 -0.31 5.56
CA GLU A 76 12.07 -0.71 4.39
C GLU A 76 11.33 -0.31 3.13
N ILE A 77 12.10 -0.02 2.09
CA ILE A 77 11.57 0.29 0.77
C ILE A 77 11.93 -0.84 -0.18
N VAL A 78 10.94 -1.38 -0.85
CA VAL A 78 11.14 -2.42 -1.86
C VAL A 78 10.51 -1.94 -3.17
N VAL A 79 11.31 -1.90 -4.22
CA VAL A 79 10.86 -1.54 -5.57
C VAL A 79 10.99 -2.77 -6.44
N MET A 80 9.89 -3.24 -6.99
CA MET A 80 9.82 -4.44 -7.83
C MET A 80 9.31 -4.08 -9.21
N GLU A 81 9.58 -4.95 -10.17
CA GLU A 81 9.06 -4.81 -11.53
C GLU A 81 8.15 -5.99 -11.82
N GLY A 82 6.98 -5.73 -12.39
CA GLY A 82 6.05 -6.79 -12.74
C GLY A 82 4.62 -6.30 -12.86
N GLU A 83 3.70 -7.26 -12.97
CA GLU A 83 2.27 -6.96 -12.90
C GLU A 83 1.93 -6.66 -11.43
N LEU A 84 1.15 -5.62 -11.20
CA LEU A 84 0.94 -5.10 -9.86
C LEU A 84 0.36 -6.15 -8.90
N GLY A 85 -0.76 -6.75 -9.26
CA GLY A 85 -1.44 -7.68 -8.37
C GLY A 85 -0.62 -8.91 -8.06
N GLU A 86 -0.03 -9.51 -9.09
CA GLU A 86 0.79 -10.72 -8.91
C GLU A 86 2.03 -10.44 -8.06
N THR A 87 2.66 -9.29 -8.30
CA THR A 87 3.87 -8.92 -7.57
C THR A 87 3.56 -8.62 -6.11
N VAL A 88 2.45 -7.95 -5.84
CA VAL A 88 2.01 -7.68 -4.46
C VAL A 88 1.76 -8.99 -3.73
N VAL A 89 1.01 -9.91 -4.34
CA VAL A 89 0.71 -11.20 -3.71
C VAL A 89 1.99 -11.98 -3.43
N ALA A 90 2.87 -12.06 -4.42
CA ALA A 90 4.13 -12.80 -4.26
C ALA A 90 4.99 -12.20 -3.15
N THR A 91 5.08 -10.87 -3.09
CA THR A 91 5.90 -10.18 -2.10
C THR A 91 5.33 -10.37 -0.68
N VAL A 92 4.01 -10.24 -0.54
CA VAL A 92 3.35 -10.45 0.76
C VAL A 92 3.62 -11.86 1.27
N ASN A 93 3.47 -12.85 0.41
CA ASN A 93 3.70 -14.24 0.80
C ASN A 93 5.17 -14.51 1.10
N GLN A 94 6.07 -13.95 0.32
CA GLN A 94 7.51 -14.14 0.50
C GLN A 94 8.01 -13.52 1.80
N LEU A 95 7.49 -12.35 2.16
CA LEU A 95 7.87 -11.65 3.38
C LEU A 95 7.16 -12.19 4.62
N GLY A 96 6.16 -13.03 4.45
CA GLY A 96 5.35 -13.49 5.57
C GLY A 96 4.60 -12.33 6.23
N ALA A 97 4.07 -11.42 5.42
CA ALA A 97 3.37 -10.26 5.94
C ALA A 97 2.10 -10.66 6.69
N THR A 98 1.83 -10.00 7.79
CA THR A 98 0.62 -10.22 8.56
C THR A 98 -0.53 -9.34 8.09
N THR A 99 -0.19 -8.20 7.50
CA THR A 99 -1.18 -7.23 7.04
C THR A 99 -0.70 -6.55 5.76
N LEU A 100 -1.62 -6.36 4.83
CA LEU A 100 -1.40 -5.58 3.62
C LEU A 100 -2.27 -4.33 3.70
N VAL A 101 -1.68 -3.17 3.48
CA VAL A 101 -2.39 -1.88 3.47
C VAL A 101 -2.42 -1.36 2.04
N VAL A 102 -3.61 -1.09 1.53
CA VAL A 102 -3.80 -0.57 0.17
C VAL A 102 -4.78 0.59 0.16
N GLY A 103 -4.55 1.53 -0.74
CA GLY A 103 -5.52 2.57 -1.04
C GLY A 103 -6.46 2.08 -2.13
N LEU A 104 -7.76 2.30 -1.96
CA LEU A 104 -8.75 1.94 -2.96
C LEU A 104 -9.03 3.12 -3.88
N HIS A 105 -8.80 2.91 -5.16
CA HIS A 105 -9.13 3.86 -6.22
C HIS A 105 -9.43 3.05 -7.48
N ASP A 106 -9.92 3.71 -8.50
CA ASP A 106 -10.40 3.03 -9.71
C ASP A 106 -9.38 2.12 -10.37
N LYS A 107 -8.10 2.40 -10.18
CA LYS A 107 -7.01 1.63 -10.78
C LYS A 107 -6.35 0.66 -9.80
N SER A 108 -6.90 0.51 -8.62
CA SER A 108 -6.34 -0.43 -7.64
C SER A 108 -6.39 -1.86 -8.15
N PHE A 109 -5.35 -2.61 -7.86
CA PHE A 109 -5.29 -4.01 -8.32
C PHE A 109 -6.43 -4.85 -7.75
N LEU A 110 -7.00 -4.45 -6.64
CA LEU A 110 -8.14 -5.14 -6.04
C LEU A 110 -9.40 -5.08 -6.89
N TYR A 111 -9.50 -4.09 -7.78
CA TYR A 111 -10.67 -3.94 -8.66
C TYR A 111 -10.46 -4.53 -10.05
N ARG A 112 -9.28 -5.07 -10.34
CA ARG A 112 -9.01 -5.62 -11.66
C ARG A 112 -9.57 -7.04 -11.80
N ALA A 113 -10.01 -7.37 -13.01
CA ALA A 113 -10.51 -8.69 -13.33
C ALA A 113 -9.46 -9.77 -13.06
N PRO A 114 -9.84 -11.02 -12.77
CA PRO A 114 -11.21 -11.51 -12.87
C PRO A 114 -12.12 -11.03 -11.74
N SER A 115 -11.60 -10.85 -10.55
CA SER A 115 -12.37 -10.38 -9.42
C SER A 115 -11.42 -9.88 -8.34
N PRO A 116 -11.69 -8.72 -7.74
CA PRO A 116 -10.88 -8.26 -6.61
C PRO A 116 -10.84 -9.28 -5.49
N TYR A 117 -11.97 -9.94 -5.27
CA TYR A 117 -12.10 -10.92 -4.21
C TYR A 117 -11.19 -12.11 -4.40
N THR A 118 -11.01 -12.56 -5.64
CA THR A 118 -10.15 -13.70 -5.95
C THR A 118 -8.68 -13.39 -5.64
N ARG A 119 -8.24 -12.18 -5.95
CA ARG A 119 -6.86 -11.77 -5.66
C ARG A 119 -6.62 -11.66 -4.16
N VAL A 120 -7.59 -11.12 -3.43
CA VAL A 120 -7.49 -10.99 -1.98
C VAL A 120 -7.40 -12.36 -1.31
N LYS A 121 -8.13 -13.35 -1.81
CA LYS A 121 -8.09 -14.70 -1.26
C LYS A 121 -6.72 -15.36 -1.28
N SER A 122 -5.89 -15.03 -2.24
CA SER A 122 -4.58 -15.65 -2.36
C SER A 122 -3.53 -15.05 -1.44
N LEU A 123 -3.86 -13.99 -0.68
CA LEU A 123 -2.89 -13.30 0.14
C LEU A 123 -2.57 -13.98 1.47
N GLY A 124 -3.52 -14.69 2.06
CA GLY A 124 -3.27 -15.36 3.33
C GLY A 124 -2.97 -14.42 4.50
N CYS A 125 -3.30 -13.13 4.38
CA CYS A 125 -3.08 -12.15 5.42
C CYS A 125 -4.26 -11.19 5.51
N ARG A 126 -4.28 -10.36 6.55
CA ARG A 126 -5.31 -9.33 6.68
C ARG A 126 -5.05 -8.24 5.66
N VAL A 127 -6.11 -7.73 5.05
CA VAL A 127 -6.03 -6.61 4.11
C VAL A 127 -6.80 -5.42 4.68
N LEU A 128 -6.10 -4.31 4.84
CA LEU A 128 -6.70 -3.03 5.19
C LEU A 128 -6.80 -2.20 3.92
N ALA A 129 -8.00 -2.07 3.42
CA ALA A 129 -8.27 -1.29 2.22
C ALA A 129 -8.90 0.02 2.64
N VAL A 130 -8.27 1.12 2.29
CA VAL A 130 -8.71 2.45 2.70
C VAL A 130 -9.16 3.21 1.47
N ARG A 131 -10.42 3.64 1.48
CA ARG A 131 -10.99 4.44 0.39
C ARG A 131 -11.16 5.87 0.86
N GLN A 132 -10.62 6.79 0.09
CA GLN A 132 -10.80 8.20 0.35
C GLN A 132 -11.93 8.72 -0.52
N HIS A 133 -12.95 9.31 0.10
CA HIS A 133 -14.06 9.92 -0.62
C HIS A 133 -13.83 11.41 -0.75
N ALA A 134 -13.94 11.90 -1.97
CA ALA A 134 -13.94 13.34 -2.21
C ALA A 134 -15.36 13.85 -1.92
N THR A 135 -15.48 14.67 -0.89
CA THR A 135 -16.78 15.22 -0.50
C THR A 135 -16.82 16.72 -0.64
N ALA A 136 -16.01 17.25 -1.50
CA ALA A 136 -15.74 18.67 -1.57
C ALA A 136 -16.77 19.49 -2.34
N ARG A 137 -18.02 19.06 -2.44
CA ARG A 137 -19.02 19.79 -3.22
C ARG A 137 -19.31 21.16 -2.66
N ASP A 138 -19.28 21.30 -1.36
CA ASP A 138 -19.73 22.53 -0.70
C ASP A 138 -18.61 23.37 -0.16
N GLY A 139 -17.40 22.98 -0.36
CA GLY A 139 -16.22 23.70 0.13
C GLY A 139 -16.08 23.70 1.64
N PHE A 140 -17.03 23.16 2.35
CA PHE A 140 -16.96 23.03 3.78
C PHE A 140 -16.53 21.71 4.25
N LEU A 141 -16.65 20.72 3.40
CA LEU A 141 -16.51 19.36 3.86
C LEU A 141 -15.08 19.00 3.92
N ASN A 142 -14.72 18.35 4.97
CA ASN A 142 -13.43 17.74 5.05
C ASN A 142 -13.29 16.74 3.93
N ALA A 143 -12.33 16.97 3.09
CA ALA A 143 -12.00 16.04 2.04
C ALA A 143 -11.49 14.71 2.58
N ASP A 144 -11.47 14.55 3.89
CA ASP A 144 -10.79 13.45 4.54
C ASP A 144 -11.73 12.36 5.06
N LEU A 145 -12.93 12.29 4.49
CA LEU A 145 -13.77 11.15 4.81
C LEU A 145 -13.13 9.89 4.26
N THR A 146 -12.62 9.09 5.14
CA THR A 146 -11.95 7.85 4.79
C THR A 146 -12.83 6.69 5.19
N GLN A 147 -13.20 5.88 4.23
CA GLN A 147 -13.90 4.65 4.49
C GLN A 147 -12.88 3.53 4.56
N ILE A 148 -12.92 2.78 5.64
CA ILE A 148 -11.99 1.70 5.90
C ILE A 148 -12.72 0.39 5.79
N GLU A 149 -12.20 -0.49 4.97
CA GLU A 149 -12.71 -1.84 4.85
C GLU A 149 -11.62 -2.80 5.29
N THR A 150 -11.94 -3.65 6.25
CA THR A 150 -11.02 -4.67 6.70
C THR A 150 -11.51 -6.01 6.20
N ILE A 151 -10.69 -6.68 5.44
CA ILE A 151 -10.99 -8.00 4.91
C ILE A 151 -10.07 -9.00 5.60
N SER A 152 -10.67 -9.91 6.34
CA SER A 152 -9.92 -10.95 7.04
C SER A 152 -10.05 -12.25 6.27
N LEU A 153 -8.93 -12.79 5.84
CA LEU A 153 -8.90 -14.05 5.12
C LEU A 153 -8.24 -15.11 5.96
N GLN A 154 -8.95 -16.17 6.09
CA GLN A 154 -8.40 -17.35 6.76
C GLN A 154 -8.26 -18.49 5.79
#